data_add8e0ca451b4201cdd304535b752e82
#
_entry.id   add8e0ca451b4201cdd304535b752e82
#
_cell.length_a   1.000
_cell.length_b   1.000
_cell.length_c   1.000
_cell.angle_alpha   90.00
_cell.angle_beta   90.00
_cell.angle_gamma   90.00
#
_symmetry.space_group_name_H-M   'P 1'
#
loop_
_entity.id
_entity.type
_entity.pdbx_description
1 polymer ?
#
loop_
_entity_poly.entity_id
_entity_poly.type
_entity_poly.pdbx_seq_one_letter_code
_entity_poly.pdbx_strand_id
1 'polypeptide(L)'
;MAQQFDYPKTETQLREIQDALYQHSKEVYEAGGRPAFKGLLEIMSAESTIITAIHNIKGNHGSETPGVDSKTMRKDYLQKPFPWVVADIQRAFKYFEPQQIRRVYIDKPGKSEKRPLGIPAIRDRIVQECMRIVLEPILEAQFFAHSYGFRPMRDAAMALERVDIIMHNTGNYWIVEGDISKCFDRIDHSILIKRLYHMGIKDRRVLQIIKAMLKAGVMEECAVNEEGTPQGGLISPLLANVYLDIMDEWVSKQWENKRTRHQYVQDQSRYVMRKKTTLVPGYLVRYADDFIIATDTRAHAEDWKARLQSFLQEKMKLTLSQEKTLITDIRKKYIKFLGYEFKMVRGKSRRGYIPRTI
;
A
#
# COMPACT_ATOMS: atom_id res chain seq x y z
N MET A 1 23.10 -13.60 6.15
CA MET A 1 23.49 -12.43 6.99
C MET A 1 22.62 -11.25 6.57
N ALA A 2 22.36 -10.28 7.48
CA ALA A 2 21.64 -9.07 7.10
C ALA A 2 22.57 -8.13 6.34
N GLN A 3 22.11 -7.59 5.23
CA GLN A 3 22.86 -6.62 4.44
C GLN A 3 22.90 -5.26 5.14
N GLN A 4 24.07 -4.63 5.16
CA GLN A 4 24.30 -3.29 5.68
C GLN A 4 24.88 -2.44 4.55
N PHE A 5 24.43 -1.19 4.44
CA PHE A 5 24.85 -0.23 3.43
C PHE A 5 25.63 0.92 4.07
N ASP A 6 26.51 1.55 3.30
CA ASP A 6 27.21 2.77 3.72
C ASP A 6 26.25 3.96 3.80
N TYR A 7 26.68 4.98 4.55
CA TYR A 7 25.89 6.22 4.67
C TYR A 7 25.95 7.04 3.38
N PRO A 8 24.80 7.49 2.85
CA PRO A 8 24.81 8.38 1.69
C PRO A 8 25.31 9.77 2.08
N LYS A 9 26.31 10.27 1.36
CA LYS A 9 26.84 11.63 1.51
C LYS A 9 26.21 12.61 0.51
N THR A 10 25.67 12.10 -0.58
CA THR A 10 25.03 12.87 -1.65
C THR A 10 23.67 12.28 -2.03
N GLU A 11 22.85 13.05 -2.74
CA GLU A 11 21.58 12.56 -3.28
C GLU A 11 21.79 11.42 -4.27
N THR A 12 22.84 11.48 -5.09
CA THR A 12 23.18 10.40 -6.04
C THR A 12 23.47 9.09 -5.31
N GLN A 13 24.30 9.13 -4.26
CA GLN A 13 24.56 7.95 -3.44
C GLN A 13 23.29 7.43 -2.74
N LEU A 14 22.39 8.33 -2.31
CA LEU A 14 21.11 7.90 -1.74
C LEU A 14 20.27 7.14 -2.78
N ARG A 15 20.23 7.59 -4.01
CA ARG A 15 19.52 6.89 -5.11
C ARG A 15 20.15 5.53 -5.40
N GLU A 16 21.48 5.46 -5.48
CA GLU A 16 22.19 4.19 -5.64
C GLU A 16 21.88 3.19 -4.52
N ILE A 17 21.81 3.67 -3.27
CA ILE A 17 21.39 2.85 -2.13
C ILE A 17 19.93 2.40 -2.26
N GLN A 18 19.02 3.28 -2.67
CA GLN A 18 17.62 2.91 -2.90
C GLN A 18 17.48 1.81 -3.96
N ASP A 19 18.21 1.93 -5.06
CA ASP A 19 18.24 0.92 -6.12
C ASP A 19 18.81 -0.41 -5.62
N ALA A 20 19.91 -0.37 -4.86
CA ALA A 20 20.51 -1.57 -4.26
C ALA A 20 19.58 -2.24 -3.23
N LEU A 21 18.87 -1.45 -2.41
CA LEU A 21 17.87 -1.96 -1.48
C LEU A 21 16.73 -2.67 -2.21
N TYR A 22 16.23 -2.07 -3.31
CA TYR A 22 15.17 -2.65 -4.13
C TYR A 22 15.65 -3.95 -4.79
N GLN A 23 16.79 -3.94 -5.48
CA GLN A 23 17.31 -5.09 -6.20
C GLN A 23 17.58 -6.27 -5.27
N HIS A 24 18.28 -6.04 -4.16
CA HIS A 24 18.54 -7.10 -3.19
C HIS A 24 17.24 -7.67 -2.59
N SER A 25 16.28 -6.80 -2.25
CA SER A 25 14.98 -7.23 -1.74
C SER A 25 14.26 -8.12 -2.75
N LYS A 26 14.24 -7.71 -4.01
CA LYS A 26 13.60 -8.41 -5.12
C LYS A 26 14.24 -9.77 -5.38
N GLU A 27 15.55 -9.81 -5.54
CA GLU A 27 16.28 -11.05 -5.81
C GLU A 27 16.07 -12.12 -4.74
N VAL A 28 16.17 -11.71 -3.46
CA VAL A 28 15.96 -12.65 -2.34
C VAL A 28 14.50 -13.11 -2.29
N TYR A 29 13.54 -12.20 -2.51
CA TYR A 29 12.12 -12.55 -2.50
C TYR A 29 11.72 -13.47 -3.66
N GLU A 30 12.16 -13.19 -4.88
CA GLU A 30 11.91 -14.02 -6.07
C GLU A 30 12.55 -15.42 -5.96
N ALA A 31 13.71 -15.50 -5.31
CA ALA A 31 14.33 -16.79 -4.96
C ALA A 31 13.57 -17.57 -3.87
N GLY A 32 12.47 -17.01 -3.32
CA GLY A 32 11.67 -17.60 -2.26
C GLY A 32 12.25 -17.44 -0.86
N GLY A 33 13.28 -16.60 -0.70
CA GLY A 33 13.90 -16.23 0.56
C GLY A 33 13.16 -15.08 1.28
N ARG A 34 13.76 -14.64 2.39
CA ARG A 34 13.31 -13.45 3.12
C ARG A 34 14.49 -12.48 3.23
N PRO A 35 14.38 -11.27 2.67
CA PRO A 35 15.43 -10.28 2.80
C PRO A 35 15.63 -9.88 4.27
N ALA A 36 16.80 -9.35 4.60
CA ALA A 36 17.11 -8.93 5.96
C ALA A 36 18.05 -7.72 5.93
N PHE A 37 17.53 -6.58 6.35
CA PHE A 37 18.24 -5.31 6.37
C PHE A 37 18.45 -4.84 7.81
N LYS A 38 19.67 -4.36 8.09
CA LYS A 38 20.09 -3.69 9.32
C LYS A 38 20.82 -2.41 8.95
N GLY A 39 21.01 -1.50 9.91
CA GLY A 39 21.67 -0.22 9.64
C GLY A 39 20.81 0.76 8.84
N LEU A 40 19.50 0.55 8.81
CA LEU A 40 18.58 1.43 8.08
C LEU A 40 18.42 2.79 8.75
N LEU A 41 18.52 2.84 10.08
CA LEU A 41 18.40 4.08 10.84
C LEU A 41 19.49 5.08 10.45
N GLU A 42 20.71 4.59 10.22
CA GLU A 42 21.85 5.38 9.79
C GLU A 42 21.60 6.04 8.43
N ILE A 43 21.05 5.29 7.48
CA ILE A 43 20.67 5.82 6.15
C ILE A 43 19.55 6.86 6.29
N MET A 44 18.55 6.59 7.13
CA MET A 44 17.42 7.50 7.38
C MET A 44 17.86 8.82 8.02
N SER A 45 18.84 8.77 8.92
CA SER A 45 19.37 9.95 9.62
C SER A 45 20.56 10.63 8.93
N ALA A 46 20.97 10.13 7.75
CA ALA A 46 21.99 10.76 6.94
C ALA A 46 21.56 12.15 6.47
N GLU A 47 22.50 13.08 6.40
CA GLU A 47 22.25 14.46 5.97
C GLU A 47 21.57 14.52 4.61
N SER A 48 22.05 13.78 3.61
CA SER A 48 21.46 13.74 2.28
C SER A 48 20.01 13.24 2.28
N THR A 49 19.67 12.26 3.11
CA THR A 49 18.30 11.75 3.26
C THR A 49 17.39 12.80 3.90
N ILE A 50 17.86 13.51 4.92
CA ILE A 50 17.12 14.57 5.59
C ILE A 50 16.84 15.74 4.61
N ILE A 51 17.85 16.14 3.82
CA ILE A 51 17.70 17.18 2.80
C ILE A 51 16.64 16.77 1.77
N THR A 52 16.76 15.55 1.26
CA THR A 52 15.81 15.01 0.26
C THR A 52 14.39 14.97 0.84
N ALA A 53 14.23 14.56 2.09
CA ALA A 53 12.94 14.54 2.77
C ALA A 53 12.32 15.94 2.89
N ILE A 54 13.10 16.94 3.30
CA ILE A 54 12.64 18.34 3.36
C ILE A 54 12.25 18.84 1.97
N HIS A 55 13.04 18.52 0.94
CA HIS A 55 12.74 18.86 -0.45
C HIS A 55 11.42 18.28 -0.93
N ASN A 56 11.16 17.00 -0.63
CA ASN A 56 9.91 16.33 -0.98
C ASN A 56 8.71 16.98 -0.30
N ILE A 57 8.85 17.35 0.98
CA ILE A 57 7.73 17.90 1.76
C ILE A 57 7.43 19.35 1.40
N LYS A 58 8.44 20.19 1.17
CA LYS A 58 8.25 21.64 0.96
C LYS A 58 7.33 21.98 -0.21
N GLY A 59 7.27 21.13 -1.22
CA GLY A 59 6.41 21.29 -2.41
C GLY A 59 4.96 20.85 -2.20
N ASN A 60 4.64 20.19 -1.09
CA ASN A 60 3.30 19.70 -0.86
C ASN A 60 2.36 20.81 -0.40
N HIS A 61 1.09 20.80 -0.85
CA HIS A 61 0.06 21.77 -0.46
C HIS A 61 -0.10 21.95 1.06
N GLY A 62 0.12 20.90 1.85
CA GLY A 62 0.05 20.95 3.32
C GLY A 62 1.35 21.29 4.03
N SER A 63 2.43 21.66 3.30
CA SER A 63 3.75 21.90 3.91
C SER A 63 3.75 22.98 4.99
N GLU A 64 2.97 24.05 4.78
CA GLU A 64 2.84 25.17 5.73
C GLU A 64 1.77 24.96 6.80
N THR A 65 1.02 23.86 6.75
CA THR A 65 0.00 23.59 7.77
C THR A 65 0.66 23.07 9.04
N PRO A 66 0.59 23.80 10.18
CA PRO A 66 1.27 23.40 11.40
C PRO A 66 0.60 22.23 12.10
N GLY A 67 1.39 21.44 12.82
CA GLY A 67 0.92 20.46 13.79
C GLY A 67 0.40 21.13 15.08
N VAL A 68 0.45 20.41 16.19
CA VAL A 68 0.09 20.93 17.53
C VAL A 68 1.09 21.96 18.05
N ASP A 69 2.33 21.94 17.54
CA ASP A 69 3.42 22.83 17.96
C ASP A 69 3.42 24.19 17.24
N SER A 70 2.45 24.42 16.37
CA SER A 70 2.30 25.65 15.56
C SER A 70 3.50 25.97 14.65
N LYS A 71 4.43 25.03 14.46
CA LYS A 71 5.58 25.18 13.57
C LYS A 71 5.21 24.97 12.12
N THR A 72 5.84 25.72 11.21
CA THR A 72 5.66 25.63 9.76
C THR A 72 6.96 25.25 9.05
N MET A 73 6.87 24.70 7.85
CA MET A 73 8.04 24.29 7.08
C MET A 73 8.93 25.51 6.76
N ARG A 74 8.35 26.59 6.29
CA ARG A 74 9.10 27.79 5.87
C ARG A 74 9.82 28.46 7.03
N LYS A 75 9.08 28.83 8.10
CA LYS A 75 9.61 29.63 9.20
C LYS A 75 10.57 28.86 10.09
N ASP A 76 10.24 27.60 10.40
CA ASP A 76 10.91 26.85 11.45
C ASP A 76 11.96 25.86 10.92
N TYR A 77 12.00 25.62 9.59
CA TYR A 77 12.96 24.72 8.95
C TYR A 77 13.71 25.41 7.79
N LEU A 78 13.02 25.94 6.76
CA LEU A 78 13.71 26.49 5.58
C LEU A 78 14.45 27.81 5.84
N GLN A 79 14.02 28.61 6.84
CA GLN A 79 14.68 29.85 7.24
C GLN A 79 15.71 29.65 8.37
N LYS A 80 15.94 28.42 8.83
CA LYS A 80 16.96 28.11 9.85
C LYS A 80 18.28 27.69 9.20
N PRO A 81 19.42 27.86 9.91
CA PRO A 81 20.70 27.37 9.44
C PRO A 81 20.61 25.85 9.19
N PHE A 82 21.05 25.43 8.03
CA PHE A 82 20.91 24.05 7.56
C PHE A 82 21.54 23.01 8.52
N PRO A 83 22.76 23.21 9.06
CA PRO A 83 23.34 22.27 10.03
C PRO A 83 22.51 22.11 11.29
N TRP A 84 21.80 23.17 11.71
CA TRP A 84 20.90 23.10 12.86
C TRP A 84 19.70 22.20 12.57
N VAL A 85 19.10 22.35 11.38
CA VAL A 85 17.95 21.52 10.97
C VAL A 85 18.33 20.04 10.91
N VAL A 86 19.50 19.73 10.30
CA VAL A 86 20.01 18.37 10.23
C VAL A 86 20.22 17.78 11.62
N ALA A 87 20.89 18.52 12.51
CA ALA A 87 21.13 18.10 13.88
C ALA A 87 19.84 17.88 14.68
N ASP A 88 18.80 18.70 14.46
CA ASP A 88 17.50 18.55 15.12
C ASP A 88 16.81 17.26 14.70
N ILE A 89 16.79 16.96 13.39
CA ILE A 89 16.21 15.72 12.87
C ILE A 89 17.02 14.48 13.28
N GLN A 90 18.35 14.56 13.28
CA GLN A 90 19.22 13.47 13.78
C GLN A 90 18.98 13.19 15.26
N ARG A 91 18.77 14.23 16.05
CA ARG A 91 18.40 14.09 17.48
C ARG A 91 17.02 13.44 17.61
N ALA A 92 16.06 13.80 16.74
CA ALA A 92 14.75 13.16 16.72
C ALA A 92 14.85 11.68 16.43
N PHE A 93 15.71 11.23 15.51
CA PHE A 93 15.93 9.79 15.26
C PHE A 93 16.54 9.08 16.47
N LYS A 94 17.42 9.72 17.20
CA LYS A 94 18.08 9.15 18.38
C LYS A 94 17.14 9.00 19.57
N TYR A 95 16.24 9.98 19.75
CA TYR A 95 15.28 10.04 20.86
C TYR A 95 13.91 10.40 20.29
N PHE A 96 13.28 9.41 19.61
CA PHE A 96 12.05 9.67 18.92
C PHE A 96 10.85 9.66 19.86
N GLU A 97 10.33 10.86 20.10
CA GLU A 97 9.08 11.10 20.80
C GLU A 97 8.15 11.90 19.86
N PRO A 98 7.21 11.21 19.17
CA PRO A 98 6.28 11.88 18.27
C PRO A 98 5.33 12.78 19.06
N GLN A 99 5.02 13.94 18.50
CA GLN A 99 3.99 14.81 19.05
C GLN A 99 2.60 14.26 18.75
N GLN A 100 1.61 14.69 19.55
CA GLN A 100 0.21 14.35 19.25
C GLN A 100 -0.19 14.89 17.89
N ILE A 101 -1.08 14.19 17.23
CA ILE A 101 -1.58 14.57 15.92
C ILE A 101 -2.70 15.60 16.09
N ARG A 102 -2.59 16.74 15.40
CA ARG A 102 -3.66 17.74 15.36
C ARG A 102 -4.78 17.28 14.44
N ARG A 103 -5.98 17.14 14.96
CA ARG A 103 -7.16 16.71 14.21
C ARG A 103 -7.89 17.90 13.56
N VAL A 104 -8.18 17.79 12.29
CA VAL A 104 -9.07 18.69 11.55
C VAL A 104 -10.12 17.86 10.82
N TYR A 105 -11.28 18.45 10.56
CA TYR A 105 -12.38 17.77 9.88
C TYR A 105 -12.61 18.41 8.52
N ILE A 106 -12.57 17.61 7.46
CA ILE A 106 -12.78 18.04 6.07
C ILE A 106 -14.11 17.49 5.57
N ASP A 107 -14.86 18.28 4.83
CA ASP A 107 -16.13 17.86 4.26
C ASP A 107 -15.89 16.77 3.18
N LYS A 108 -16.72 15.72 3.19
CA LYS A 108 -16.72 14.71 2.13
C LYS A 108 -17.55 15.26 0.95
N PRO A 109 -17.01 15.27 -0.29
CA PRO A 109 -17.77 15.69 -1.45
C PRO A 109 -19.11 14.95 -1.54
N GLY A 110 -20.23 15.68 -1.62
CA GLY A 110 -21.57 15.12 -1.77
C GLY A 110 -22.14 14.38 -0.55
N LYS A 111 -21.54 14.50 0.64
CA LYS A 111 -22.05 13.90 1.88
C LYS A 111 -22.04 14.92 3.03
N SER A 112 -22.96 14.77 3.96
CA SER A 112 -23.02 15.60 5.19
C SER A 112 -21.97 15.20 6.24
N GLU A 113 -21.35 14.04 6.09
CA GLU A 113 -20.30 13.55 6.99
C GLU A 113 -18.95 14.22 6.71
N LYS A 114 -18.20 14.54 7.79
CA LYS A 114 -16.83 15.04 7.69
C LYS A 114 -15.83 13.89 7.81
N ARG A 115 -14.67 14.05 7.15
CA ARG A 115 -13.51 13.17 7.34
C ARG A 115 -12.63 13.77 8.42
N PRO A 116 -12.23 13.03 9.45
CA PRO A 116 -11.14 13.45 10.30
C PRO A 116 -9.82 13.35 9.51
N LEU A 117 -8.96 14.34 9.70
CA LEU A 117 -7.63 14.40 9.10
C LEU A 117 -6.60 14.67 10.19
N GLY A 118 -5.61 13.83 10.30
CA GLY A 118 -4.52 13.95 11.24
C GLY A 118 -3.34 14.75 10.66
N ILE A 119 -2.91 15.80 11.31
CA ILE A 119 -1.80 16.64 10.91
C ILE A 119 -0.65 16.48 11.90
N PRO A 120 0.41 15.71 11.59
CA PRO A 120 1.59 15.58 12.43
C PRO A 120 2.41 16.90 12.46
N ALA A 121 3.22 17.09 13.48
CA ALA A 121 4.19 18.16 13.53
C ALA A 121 5.18 18.09 12.35
N ILE A 122 5.73 19.24 11.91
CA ILE A 122 6.65 19.27 10.74
C ILE A 122 7.87 18.39 10.97
N ARG A 123 8.46 18.40 12.18
CA ARG A 123 9.57 17.51 12.53
C ARG A 123 9.24 16.05 12.29
N ASP A 124 8.07 15.64 12.77
CA ASP A 124 7.65 14.24 12.66
C ASP A 124 7.34 13.85 11.20
N ARG A 125 6.85 14.80 10.38
CA ARG A 125 6.70 14.59 8.93
C ARG A 125 8.04 14.38 8.23
N ILE A 126 9.09 15.16 8.62
CA ILE A 126 10.43 14.98 8.05
C ILE A 126 10.97 13.59 8.42
N VAL A 127 10.83 13.17 9.69
CA VAL A 127 11.21 11.81 10.11
C VAL A 127 10.45 10.75 9.33
N GLN A 128 9.13 10.89 9.17
CA GLN A 128 8.30 9.96 8.40
C GLN A 128 8.77 9.86 6.94
N GLU A 129 9.09 11.00 6.31
CA GLU A 129 9.55 11.02 4.92
C GLU A 129 10.93 10.38 4.76
N CYS A 130 11.88 10.65 5.68
CA CYS A 130 13.16 9.95 5.70
C CYS A 130 12.98 8.43 5.79
N MET A 131 12.06 7.99 6.63
CA MET A 131 11.73 6.57 6.76
C MET A 131 11.09 6.02 5.48
N ARG A 132 10.16 6.76 4.86
CA ARG A 132 9.53 6.35 3.60
C ARG A 132 10.57 6.18 2.49
N ILE A 133 11.48 7.15 2.32
CA ILE A 133 12.56 7.13 1.31
C ILE A 133 13.37 5.82 1.38
N VAL A 134 13.65 5.33 2.58
CA VAL A 134 14.51 4.14 2.77
C VAL A 134 13.69 2.83 2.79
N LEU A 135 12.48 2.84 3.33
CA LEU A 135 11.67 1.63 3.45
C LEU A 135 10.93 1.27 2.15
N GLU A 136 10.50 2.28 1.39
CA GLU A 136 9.69 2.08 0.18
C GLU A 136 10.37 1.16 -0.84
N PRO A 137 11.65 1.31 -1.23
CA PRO A 137 12.28 0.41 -2.18
C PRO A 137 12.34 -1.05 -1.67
N ILE A 138 12.57 -1.27 -0.39
CA ILE A 138 12.61 -2.61 0.21
C ILE A 138 11.24 -3.30 0.11
N LEU A 139 10.19 -2.56 0.43
CA LEU A 139 8.82 -3.06 0.53
C LEU A 139 8.17 -3.19 -0.85
N GLU A 140 8.40 -2.20 -1.73
CA GLU A 140 7.87 -2.16 -3.10
C GLU A 140 8.30 -3.40 -3.91
N ALA A 141 9.54 -3.86 -3.71
CA ALA A 141 10.07 -5.04 -4.38
C ALA A 141 9.31 -6.35 -4.07
N GLN A 142 8.50 -6.37 -3.00
CA GLN A 142 7.81 -7.57 -2.52
C GLN A 142 6.28 -7.50 -2.68
N PHE A 143 5.73 -6.30 -2.92
CA PHE A 143 4.28 -6.13 -3.03
C PHE A 143 3.70 -6.89 -4.22
N PHE A 144 2.48 -7.37 -4.04
CA PHE A 144 1.72 -8.03 -5.10
C PHE A 144 1.63 -7.15 -6.35
N ALA A 145 1.85 -7.78 -7.53
CA ALA A 145 1.95 -7.07 -8.80
C ALA A 145 0.69 -6.27 -9.18
N HIS A 146 -0.49 -6.70 -8.71
CA HIS A 146 -1.78 -6.09 -9.06
C HIS A 146 -2.42 -5.31 -7.90
N SER A 147 -1.57 -4.78 -7.01
CA SER A 147 -1.88 -3.72 -6.06
C SER A 147 -1.34 -2.40 -6.60
N TYR A 148 -2.16 -1.34 -6.68
CA TYR A 148 -1.84 -0.11 -7.42
C TYR A 148 -1.84 1.15 -6.55
N GLY A 149 -2.75 1.30 -5.62
CA GLY A 149 -2.90 2.52 -4.83
C GLY A 149 -1.68 2.85 -3.97
N PHE A 150 -1.29 4.13 -3.93
CA PHE A 150 -0.17 4.65 -3.15
C PHE A 150 1.20 4.03 -3.43
N ARG A 151 1.42 3.53 -4.62
CA ARG A 151 2.68 2.93 -5.03
C ARG A 151 3.35 3.78 -6.11
N PRO A 152 4.70 3.90 -6.10
CA PRO A 152 5.42 4.62 -7.13
C PRO A 152 5.17 4.01 -8.50
N MET A 153 5.08 4.85 -9.54
CA MET A 153 4.89 4.46 -10.94
C MET A 153 3.60 3.63 -11.20
N ARG A 154 2.60 3.75 -10.32
CA ARG A 154 1.31 3.06 -10.47
C ARG A 154 0.16 4.05 -10.28
N ASP A 155 -0.86 3.91 -11.10
CA ASP A 155 -2.02 4.79 -11.09
C ASP A 155 -3.35 4.00 -11.22
N ALA A 156 -4.45 4.73 -11.20
CA ALA A 156 -5.78 4.17 -11.34
C ALA A 156 -6.00 3.59 -12.76
N ALA A 157 -5.44 4.21 -13.81
CA ALA A 157 -5.59 3.73 -15.18
C ALA A 157 -5.00 2.32 -15.36
N MET A 158 -3.82 2.06 -14.77
CA MET A 158 -3.21 0.73 -14.78
C MET A 158 -4.06 -0.33 -14.05
N ALA A 159 -4.71 0.06 -12.94
CA ALA A 159 -5.63 -0.84 -12.24
C ALA A 159 -6.86 -1.17 -13.09
N LEU A 160 -7.43 -0.18 -13.78
CA LEU A 160 -8.58 -0.32 -14.67
C LEU A 160 -8.22 -1.17 -15.90
N GLU A 161 -7.05 -0.94 -16.51
CA GLU A 161 -6.54 -1.77 -17.61
C GLU A 161 -6.39 -3.24 -17.18
N ARG A 162 -5.89 -3.50 -15.97
CA ARG A 162 -5.80 -4.86 -15.44
C ARG A 162 -7.17 -5.52 -15.32
N VAL A 163 -8.19 -4.79 -14.90
CA VAL A 163 -9.58 -5.28 -14.86
C VAL A 163 -10.04 -5.68 -16.25
N ASP A 164 -9.85 -4.83 -17.24
CA ASP A 164 -10.20 -5.11 -18.64
C ASP A 164 -9.48 -6.35 -19.20
N ILE A 165 -8.18 -6.47 -18.94
CA ILE A 165 -7.37 -7.63 -19.34
C ILE A 165 -7.92 -8.92 -18.74
N ILE A 166 -8.25 -8.94 -17.45
CA ILE A 166 -8.83 -10.12 -16.79
C ILE A 166 -10.16 -10.50 -17.45
N MET A 167 -11.06 -9.56 -17.62
CA MET A 167 -12.38 -9.82 -18.20
C MET A 167 -12.29 -10.32 -19.64
N HIS A 168 -11.46 -9.68 -20.47
CA HIS A 168 -11.29 -10.07 -21.86
C HIS A 168 -10.63 -11.44 -22.02
N ASN A 169 -9.55 -11.69 -21.26
CA ASN A 169 -8.70 -12.85 -21.50
C ASN A 169 -9.12 -14.13 -20.75
N THR A 170 -9.78 -13.99 -19.58
CA THR A 170 -10.02 -15.14 -18.71
C THR A 170 -11.44 -15.70 -18.78
N GLY A 171 -12.44 -14.88 -19.13
CA GLY A 171 -13.85 -15.22 -19.09
C GLY A 171 -14.41 -15.34 -17.66
N ASN A 172 -13.74 -14.75 -16.69
CA ASN A 172 -14.19 -14.67 -15.30
C ASN A 172 -15.07 -13.43 -15.13
N TYR A 173 -16.39 -13.60 -15.25
CA TYR A 173 -17.36 -12.49 -15.30
C TYR A 173 -18.13 -12.28 -14.00
N TRP A 174 -17.86 -13.09 -12.97
CA TRP A 174 -18.40 -12.85 -11.64
C TRP A 174 -17.40 -12.08 -10.80
N ILE A 175 -17.80 -10.93 -10.35
CA ILE A 175 -16.94 -9.99 -9.63
C ILE A 175 -17.42 -9.87 -8.19
N VAL A 176 -16.50 -10.04 -7.26
CA VAL A 176 -16.65 -9.62 -5.86
C VAL A 176 -16.05 -8.23 -5.76
N GLU A 177 -16.92 -7.22 -5.61
CA GLU A 177 -16.52 -5.84 -5.30
C GLU A 177 -16.37 -5.75 -3.78
N GLY A 178 -15.18 -5.47 -3.28
CA GLY A 178 -14.90 -5.49 -1.85
C GLY A 178 -14.48 -4.13 -1.30
N ASP A 179 -15.05 -3.78 -0.15
CA ASP A 179 -14.69 -2.60 0.65
C ASP A 179 -14.39 -3.03 2.08
N ILE A 180 -13.27 -2.58 2.62
CA ILE A 180 -12.88 -2.89 4.00
C ILE A 180 -13.34 -1.77 4.93
N SER A 181 -14.24 -2.10 5.86
CA SER A 181 -14.80 -1.11 6.79
C SER A 181 -13.72 -0.46 7.64
N LYS A 182 -13.57 0.88 7.52
CA LYS A 182 -12.62 1.67 8.31
C LYS A 182 -11.23 1.04 8.32
N CYS A 183 -10.72 0.69 7.14
CA CYS A 183 -9.48 -0.07 6.97
C CYS A 183 -8.32 0.54 7.75
N PHE A 184 -8.08 1.83 7.58
CA PHE A 184 -6.95 2.55 8.19
C PHE A 184 -7.09 2.65 9.72
N ASP A 185 -8.30 2.86 10.23
CA ASP A 185 -8.56 3.00 11.66
C ASP A 185 -8.44 1.67 12.44
N ARG A 186 -8.47 0.53 11.71
CA ARG A 186 -8.50 -0.81 12.31
C ARG A 186 -7.22 -1.62 12.09
N ILE A 187 -6.16 -0.99 11.61
CA ILE A 187 -4.86 -1.66 11.44
C ILE A 187 -4.32 -2.08 12.81
N ASP A 188 -4.17 -3.40 13.02
CA ASP A 188 -3.52 -3.93 14.23
C ASP A 188 -2.00 -3.66 14.16
N HIS A 189 -1.53 -2.82 15.07
CA HIS A 189 -0.13 -2.41 15.14
C HIS A 189 0.83 -3.59 15.31
N SER A 190 0.44 -4.62 16.04
CA SER A 190 1.29 -5.79 16.29
C SER A 190 1.44 -6.64 15.03
N ILE A 191 0.36 -6.81 14.26
CA ILE A 191 0.39 -7.51 12.98
C ILE A 191 1.24 -6.73 11.96
N LEU A 192 1.06 -5.40 11.89
CA LEU A 192 1.84 -4.54 11.00
C LEU A 192 3.35 -4.62 11.31
N ILE A 193 3.74 -4.48 12.56
CA ILE A 193 5.16 -4.57 12.97
C ILE A 193 5.74 -5.95 12.66
N LYS A 194 4.98 -7.03 12.89
CA LYS A 194 5.40 -8.39 12.50
C LYS A 194 5.55 -8.52 10.98
N ARG A 195 4.64 -7.94 10.20
CA ARG A 195 4.72 -7.96 8.73
C ARG A 195 5.96 -7.23 8.23
N LEU A 196 6.23 -6.02 8.71
CA LEU A 196 7.47 -5.27 8.40
C LEU A 196 8.72 -6.10 8.70
N TYR A 197 8.76 -6.74 9.88
CA TYR A 197 9.88 -7.61 10.24
C TYR A 197 10.01 -8.80 9.28
N HIS A 198 8.91 -9.41 8.84
CA HIS A 198 8.92 -10.51 7.86
C HIS A 198 9.34 -10.04 6.46
N MET A 199 9.01 -8.82 6.08
CA MET A 199 9.43 -8.21 4.82
C MET A 199 10.88 -7.69 4.83
N GLY A 200 11.63 -7.95 5.89
CA GLY A 200 13.08 -7.72 5.92
C GLY A 200 13.54 -6.55 6.77
N ILE A 201 12.66 -5.80 7.41
CA ILE A 201 13.05 -4.69 8.28
C ILE A 201 13.52 -5.27 9.62
N LYS A 202 14.84 -5.58 9.72
CA LYS A 202 15.43 -6.21 10.91
C LYS A 202 16.06 -5.21 11.87
N ASP A 203 16.12 -3.92 11.50
CA ASP A 203 16.55 -2.86 12.40
C ASP A 203 15.47 -2.57 13.45
N ARG A 204 15.70 -3.05 14.67
CA ARG A 204 14.74 -2.91 15.77
C ARG A 204 14.46 -1.45 16.14
N ARG A 205 15.44 -0.55 15.95
CA ARG A 205 15.29 0.88 16.24
C ARG A 205 14.26 1.50 15.31
N VAL A 206 14.30 1.14 14.02
CA VAL A 206 13.31 1.55 13.02
C VAL A 206 11.90 1.06 13.39
N LEU A 207 11.77 -0.21 13.78
CA LEU A 207 10.47 -0.76 14.22
C LEU A 207 9.95 -0.09 15.48
N GLN A 208 10.82 0.34 16.40
CA GLN A 208 10.43 1.09 17.59
C GLN A 208 9.91 2.48 17.24
N ILE A 209 10.56 3.18 16.31
CA ILE A 209 10.10 4.48 15.80
C ILE A 209 8.71 4.34 15.14
N ILE A 210 8.51 3.34 14.27
CA ILE A 210 7.19 3.08 13.66
C ILE A 210 6.15 2.81 14.76
N LYS A 211 6.48 1.98 15.75
CA LYS A 211 5.58 1.69 16.87
C LYS A 211 5.21 2.95 17.68
N ALA A 212 6.14 3.87 17.89
CA ALA A 212 5.88 5.15 18.54
C ALA A 212 4.95 6.02 17.68
N MET A 213 5.18 6.11 16.35
CA MET A 213 4.31 6.83 15.43
C MET A 213 2.87 6.28 15.44
N LEU A 214 2.73 4.95 15.41
CA LEU A 214 1.41 4.29 15.46
C LEU A 214 0.67 4.60 16.75
N LYS A 215 1.36 4.60 17.89
CA LYS A 215 0.78 4.98 19.19
C LYS A 215 0.36 6.45 19.28
N ALA A 216 1.03 7.34 18.53
CA ALA A 216 0.66 8.75 18.45
C ALA A 216 -0.52 9.01 17.47
N GLY A 217 -1.07 7.98 16.82
CA GLY A 217 -2.24 8.07 15.95
C GLY A 217 -1.93 8.27 14.46
N VAL A 218 -0.70 8.00 14.01
CA VAL A 218 -0.31 8.20 12.58
C VAL A 218 -1.19 7.42 11.60
N MET A 219 -1.75 6.28 12.00
CA MET A 219 -2.62 5.47 11.14
C MET A 219 -4.11 5.69 11.37
N GLU A 220 -4.51 6.35 12.45
CA GLU A 220 -5.93 6.46 12.83
C GLU A 220 -6.77 7.33 11.88
N GLU A 221 -6.14 8.03 10.94
CA GLU A 221 -6.80 9.05 10.14
C GLU A 221 -6.22 9.22 8.72
N CYS A 222 -5.85 8.13 8.06
CA CYS A 222 -5.49 8.16 6.64
C CYS A 222 -6.74 8.28 5.77
N ALA A 223 -7.23 9.50 5.55
CA ALA A 223 -8.23 9.76 4.53
C ALA A 223 -7.55 9.90 3.16
N VAL A 224 -7.99 9.11 2.22
CA VAL A 224 -7.66 9.28 0.80
C VAL A 224 -8.41 10.51 0.30
N ASN A 225 -7.72 11.56 -0.12
CA ASN A 225 -8.32 12.61 -0.92
C ASN A 225 -8.34 12.15 -2.37
N GLU A 226 -9.50 12.23 -3.02
CA GLU A 226 -9.67 11.97 -4.47
C GLU A 226 -8.83 12.92 -5.34
N GLU A 227 -8.29 14.00 -4.78
CA GLU A 227 -7.38 14.97 -5.42
C GLU A 227 -5.88 14.70 -5.16
N GLY A 228 -5.51 13.49 -4.73
CA GLY A 228 -4.12 13.01 -4.84
C GLY A 228 -3.12 13.49 -3.79
N THR A 229 -3.50 14.19 -2.71
CA THR A 229 -2.59 14.56 -1.62
C THR A 229 -2.99 13.92 -0.30
N PRO A 230 -2.24 12.90 0.21
CA PRO A 230 -2.45 12.41 1.56
C PRO A 230 -2.04 13.50 2.56
N GLN A 231 -3.00 14.19 3.15
CA GLN A 231 -2.76 15.21 4.17
C GLN A 231 -2.61 14.60 5.59
N GLY A 232 -2.41 13.28 5.70
CA GLY A 232 -2.11 12.55 6.94
C GLY A 232 -0.61 12.27 7.10
N GLY A 233 -0.27 11.29 7.91
CA GLY A 233 1.12 10.84 8.05
C GLY A 233 1.71 10.38 6.71
N LEU A 234 2.87 10.94 6.31
CA LEU A 234 3.50 10.68 5.01
C LEU A 234 3.87 9.20 4.79
N ILE A 235 4.13 8.47 5.86
CA ILE A 235 4.45 7.03 5.80
C ILE A 235 3.20 6.14 5.83
N SER A 236 2.04 6.68 6.20
CA SER A 236 0.82 5.89 6.42
C SER A 236 0.35 5.11 5.20
N PRO A 237 0.38 5.66 3.96
CA PRO A 237 0.00 4.91 2.77
C PRO A 237 0.91 3.68 2.51
N LEU A 238 2.21 3.82 2.75
CA LEU A 238 3.16 2.72 2.63
C LEU A 238 2.88 1.63 3.68
N LEU A 239 2.64 2.01 4.93
CA LEU A 239 2.31 1.07 6.02
C LEU A 239 0.97 0.37 5.79
N ALA A 240 -0.02 1.07 5.23
CA ALA A 240 -1.29 0.47 4.83
C ALA A 240 -1.10 -0.59 3.75
N ASN A 241 -0.28 -0.31 2.73
CA ASN A 241 0.06 -1.30 1.71
C ASN A 241 0.77 -2.53 2.31
N VAL A 242 1.70 -2.34 3.25
CA VAL A 242 2.34 -3.46 3.99
C VAL A 242 1.31 -4.33 4.70
N TYR A 243 0.30 -3.70 5.32
CA TYR A 243 -0.74 -4.44 6.04
C TYR A 243 -1.66 -5.20 5.08
N LEU A 244 -2.14 -4.53 4.04
CA LEU A 244 -3.05 -5.11 3.05
C LEU A 244 -2.37 -6.15 2.14
N ASP A 245 -1.06 -6.09 1.98
CA ASP A 245 -0.29 -7.10 1.25
C ASP A 245 -0.42 -8.52 1.87
N ILE A 246 -0.80 -8.62 3.14
CA ILE A 246 -1.15 -9.91 3.77
C ILE A 246 -2.34 -10.56 3.05
N MET A 247 -3.36 -9.76 2.72
CA MET A 247 -4.53 -10.20 1.94
C MET A 247 -4.12 -10.51 0.49
N ASP A 248 -3.37 -9.63 -0.14
CA ASP A 248 -2.93 -9.76 -1.53
C ASP A 248 -2.13 -11.07 -1.71
N GLU A 249 -1.18 -11.32 -0.81
CA GLU A 249 -0.38 -12.54 -0.82
C GLU A 249 -1.25 -13.79 -0.62
N TRP A 250 -2.21 -13.75 0.31
CA TRP A 250 -3.10 -14.86 0.55
C TRP A 250 -4.00 -15.16 -0.66
N VAL A 251 -4.66 -14.14 -1.24
CA VAL A 251 -5.53 -14.31 -2.42
C VAL A 251 -4.73 -14.82 -3.61
N SER A 252 -3.60 -14.19 -3.92
CA SER A 252 -2.78 -14.55 -5.09
C SER A 252 -2.27 -15.99 -5.02
N LYS A 253 -1.91 -16.48 -3.83
CA LYS A 253 -1.46 -17.86 -3.60
C LYS A 253 -2.58 -18.91 -3.78
N GLN A 254 -3.85 -18.52 -3.76
CA GLN A 254 -4.93 -19.46 -4.04
C GLN A 254 -5.05 -19.75 -5.53
N TRP A 255 -4.70 -18.81 -6.41
CA TRP A 255 -4.87 -18.92 -7.85
C TRP A 255 -3.70 -18.37 -8.68
N GLU A 256 -3.48 -17.05 -8.75
CA GLU A 256 -2.53 -16.45 -9.70
C GLU A 256 -1.07 -16.88 -9.45
N ASN A 257 -0.65 -16.89 -8.18
CA ASN A 257 0.69 -17.28 -7.74
C ASN A 257 0.70 -18.69 -7.10
N LYS A 258 -0.29 -19.53 -7.43
CA LYS A 258 -0.36 -20.89 -6.91
C LYS A 258 0.85 -21.69 -7.40
N ARG A 259 1.67 -22.12 -6.46
CA ARG A 259 2.80 -23.03 -6.76
C ARG A 259 2.26 -24.44 -7.06
N THR A 260 2.67 -25.01 -8.17
CA THR A 260 2.36 -26.39 -8.58
C THR A 260 3.64 -27.24 -8.50
N ARG A 261 3.48 -28.56 -8.26
CA ARG A 261 4.63 -29.48 -8.25
C ARG A 261 5.28 -29.59 -9.63
N HIS A 262 4.47 -29.48 -10.69
CA HIS A 262 4.94 -29.50 -12.07
C HIS A 262 5.06 -28.07 -12.59
N GLN A 263 6.19 -27.74 -13.22
CA GLN A 263 6.38 -26.45 -13.88
C GLN A 263 5.68 -26.49 -15.24
N TYR A 264 4.57 -25.75 -15.34
CA TYR A 264 3.89 -25.53 -16.62
C TYR A 264 4.31 -24.16 -17.18
N VAL A 265 4.18 -24.00 -18.49
CA VAL A 265 4.13 -22.65 -19.09
C VAL A 265 2.87 -21.96 -18.54
N GLN A 266 2.96 -20.70 -18.14
CA GLN A 266 1.92 -20.00 -17.35
C GLN A 266 0.48 -20.21 -17.81
N ASP A 267 0.21 -20.13 -19.12
CA ASP A 267 -1.14 -20.28 -19.67
C ASP A 267 -1.65 -21.72 -19.62
N GLN A 268 -0.75 -22.68 -19.82
CA GLN A 268 -1.09 -24.09 -19.72
C GLN A 268 -1.38 -24.53 -18.28
N SER A 269 -0.63 -24.00 -17.29
CA SER A 269 -0.87 -24.35 -15.89
C SER A 269 -2.24 -23.87 -15.40
N ARG A 270 -2.65 -22.68 -15.76
CA ARG A 270 -3.97 -22.13 -15.41
C ARG A 270 -5.11 -22.90 -16.07
N TYR A 271 -4.95 -23.26 -17.34
CA TYR A 271 -5.92 -24.09 -18.03
C TYR A 271 -6.07 -25.47 -17.37
N VAL A 272 -4.97 -26.14 -17.06
CA VAL A 272 -4.96 -27.45 -16.41
C VAL A 272 -5.56 -27.38 -15.01
N MET A 273 -5.19 -26.39 -14.21
CA MET A 273 -5.76 -26.18 -12.88
C MET A 273 -7.28 -26.00 -12.93
N ARG A 274 -7.78 -25.14 -13.85
CA ARG A 274 -9.21 -24.90 -14.01
C ARG A 274 -10.00 -26.13 -14.45
N LYS A 275 -9.42 -26.96 -15.32
CA LYS A 275 -10.11 -28.13 -15.92
C LYS A 275 -9.99 -29.41 -15.11
N LYS A 276 -8.89 -29.58 -14.38
CA LYS A 276 -8.53 -30.86 -13.74
C LYS A 276 -8.44 -30.80 -12.21
N THR A 277 -8.73 -29.65 -11.60
CA THR A 277 -8.69 -29.51 -10.15
C THR A 277 -9.95 -28.85 -9.61
N THR A 278 -10.14 -28.89 -8.29
CA THR A 278 -11.20 -28.21 -7.55
C THR A 278 -10.81 -26.77 -7.13
N LEU A 279 -9.70 -26.24 -7.66
CA LEU A 279 -9.25 -24.89 -7.34
C LEU A 279 -10.20 -23.84 -7.89
N VAL A 280 -10.55 -22.88 -7.07
CA VAL A 280 -11.44 -21.77 -7.43
C VAL A 280 -10.61 -20.64 -8.06
N PRO A 281 -10.91 -20.26 -9.32
CA PRO A 281 -10.25 -19.10 -9.94
C PRO A 281 -10.49 -17.84 -9.14
N GLY A 282 -9.45 -16.98 -9.02
CA GLY A 282 -9.56 -15.70 -8.35
C GLY A 282 -8.46 -14.77 -8.82
N TYR A 283 -8.84 -13.68 -9.47
CA TYR A 283 -7.95 -12.64 -9.95
C TYR A 283 -8.20 -11.37 -9.16
N LEU A 284 -7.21 -10.98 -8.36
CA LEU A 284 -7.29 -9.80 -7.51
C LEU A 284 -6.77 -8.56 -8.24
N VAL A 285 -7.50 -7.47 -8.12
CA VAL A 285 -7.03 -6.11 -8.44
C VAL A 285 -7.36 -5.23 -7.25
N ARG A 286 -6.35 -4.57 -6.67
CA ARG A 286 -6.52 -3.71 -5.49
C ARG A 286 -5.98 -2.30 -5.74
N TYR A 287 -6.72 -1.32 -5.27
CA TYR A 287 -6.28 0.07 -5.21
C TYR A 287 -6.57 0.62 -3.79
N ALA A 288 -5.54 0.77 -2.97
CA ALA A 288 -5.68 1.06 -1.54
C ALA A 288 -6.56 0.03 -0.82
N ASP A 289 -7.68 0.43 -0.26
CA ASP A 289 -8.69 -0.41 0.40
C ASP A 289 -9.79 -0.91 -0.53
N ASP A 290 -9.94 -0.31 -1.71
CA ASP A 290 -10.86 -0.80 -2.75
C ASP A 290 -10.23 -1.97 -3.52
N PHE A 291 -11.00 -3.04 -3.71
CA PHE A 291 -10.52 -4.18 -4.49
C PHE A 291 -11.66 -4.92 -5.20
N ILE A 292 -11.28 -5.66 -6.24
CA ILE A 292 -12.15 -6.62 -6.89
C ILE A 292 -11.47 -7.99 -6.96
N ILE A 293 -12.28 -9.07 -6.89
CA ILE A 293 -11.86 -10.43 -7.22
C ILE A 293 -12.75 -10.94 -8.35
N ALA A 294 -12.15 -11.26 -9.50
CA ALA A 294 -12.85 -11.83 -10.64
C ALA A 294 -12.77 -13.37 -10.61
N THR A 295 -13.93 -14.03 -10.79
CA THR A 295 -14.05 -15.50 -10.81
C THR A 295 -15.04 -15.96 -11.87
N ASP A 296 -15.20 -17.26 -12.08
CA ASP A 296 -15.94 -17.84 -13.20
C ASP A 296 -17.42 -18.12 -12.92
N THR A 297 -17.79 -18.38 -11.66
CA THR A 297 -19.19 -18.71 -11.29
C THR A 297 -19.68 -17.92 -10.09
N ARG A 298 -21.00 -17.83 -9.95
CA ARG A 298 -21.62 -17.19 -8.78
C ARG A 298 -21.26 -17.92 -7.48
N ALA A 299 -21.30 -19.24 -7.48
CA ALA A 299 -20.96 -20.04 -6.31
C ALA A 299 -19.50 -19.80 -5.88
N HIS A 300 -18.56 -19.67 -6.83
CA HIS A 300 -17.19 -19.34 -6.53
C HIS A 300 -17.03 -17.90 -6.01
N ALA A 301 -17.84 -16.95 -6.49
CA ALA A 301 -17.83 -15.59 -5.94
C ALA A 301 -18.35 -15.53 -4.50
N GLU A 302 -19.39 -16.31 -4.18
CA GLU A 302 -19.90 -16.47 -2.83
C GLU A 302 -18.87 -17.15 -1.90
N ASP A 303 -18.17 -18.20 -2.37
CA ASP A 303 -17.06 -18.84 -1.67
C ASP A 303 -15.89 -17.87 -1.42
N TRP A 304 -15.48 -17.08 -2.44
CA TRP A 304 -14.46 -16.06 -2.26
C TRP A 304 -14.84 -15.04 -1.20
N LYS A 305 -16.08 -14.52 -1.24
CA LYS A 305 -16.56 -13.54 -0.24
C LYS A 305 -16.51 -14.13 1.17
N ALA A 306 -16.99 -15.37 1.37
CA ALA A 306 -17.01 -16.02 2.67
C ALA A 306 -15.60 -16.28 3.20
N ARG A 307 -14.72 -16.89 2.40
CA ARG A 307 -13.33 -17.18 2.79
C ARG A 307 -12.53 -15.91 3.07
N LEU A 308 -12.71 -14.86 2.26
CA LEU A 308 -12.04 -13.59 2.46
C LEU A 308 -12.50 -12.92 3.76
N GLN A 309 -13.79 -12.95 4.07
CA GLN A 309 -14.32 -12.42 5.32
C GLN A 309 -13.69 -13.12 6.54
N SER A 310 -13.65 -14.45 6.54
CA SER A 310 -13.01 -15.22 7.63
C SER A 310 -11.52 -14.89 7.74
N PHE A 311 -10.80 -14.85 6.59
CA PHE A 311 -9.39 -14.52 6.57
C PHE A 311 -9.08 -13.13 7.12
N LEU A 312 -9.81 -12.11 6.68
CA LEU A 312 -9.63 -10.74 7.16
C LEU A 312 -9.88 -10.64 8.66
N GLN A 313 -10.94 -11.28 9.16
CA GLN A 313 -11.28 -11.26 10.58
C GLN A 313 -10.25 -11.99 11.45
N GLU A 314 -9.87 -13.20 11.07
CA GLU A 314 -9.00 -14.05 11.88
C GLU A 314 -7.52 -13.64 11.81
N LYS A 315 -7.04 -13.25 10.63
CA LYS A 315 -5.61 -12.98 10.38
C LYS A 315 -5.24 -11.51 10.41
N MET A 316 -6.20 -10.63 10.11
CA MET A 316 -5.94 -9.21 9.97
C MET A 316 -6.81 -8.34 10.89
N LYS A 317 -7.74 -8.92 11.64
CA LYS A 317 -8.69 -8.17 12.49
C LYS A 317 -9.47 -7.09 11.74
N LEU A 318 -9.65 -7.27 10.44
CA LEU A 318 -10.42 -6.41 9.57
C LEU A 318 -11.78 -7.03 9.25
N THR A 319 -12.72 -6.20 8.82
CA THR A 319 -14.08 -6.64 8.49
C THR A 319 -14.48 -6.10 7.12
N LEU A 320 -15.01 -6.96 6.25
CA LEU A 320 -15.65 -6.53 5.02
C LEU A 320 -16.92 -5.71 5.32
N SER A 321 -17.11 -4.63 4.58
CA SER A 321 -18.38 -3.90 4.59
C SER A 321 -19.46 -4.76 3.94
N GLN A 322 -20.45 -5.22 4.72
CA GLN A 322 -21.52 -6.07 4.21
C GLN A 322 -22.39 -5.34 3.17
N GLU A 323 -22.61 -4.03 3.37
CA GLU A 323 -23.43 -3.19 2.48
C GLU A 323 -22.74 -2.90 1.15
N LYS A 324 -21.42 -2.73 1.16
CA LYS A 324 -20.63 -2.35 -0.02
C LYS A 324 -19.96 -3.53 -0.73
N THR A 325 -19.87 -4.70 -0.07
CA THR A 325 -19.29 -5.89 -0.70
C THR A 325 -20.33 -6.61 -1.53
N LEU A 326 -20.30 -6.38 -2.83
CA LEU A 326 -21.29 -6.87 -3.79
C LEU A 326 -20.75 -8.04 -4.62
N ILE A 327 -21.65 -8.90 -5.10
CA ILE A 327 -21.35 -9.95 -6.08
C ILE A 327 -22.14 -9.65 -7.34
N THR A 328 -21.45 -9.38 -8.43
CA THR A 328 -22.05 -8.90 -9.68
C THR A 328 -21.63 -9.77 -10.87
N ASP A 329 -22.61 -10.21 -11.68
CA ASP A 329 -22.36 -10.70 -13.03
C ASP A 329 -22.21 -9.50 -13.97
N ILE A 330 -20.99 -9.20 -14.35
CA ILE A 330 -20.65 -8.02 -15.14
C ILE A 330 -21.21 -8.05 -16.58
N ARG A 331 -21.70 -9.19 -17.06
CA ARG A 331 -22.43 -9.30 -18.34
C ARG A 331 -23.86 -8.74 -18.26
N LYS A 332 -24.39 -8.66 -17.03
CA LYS A 332 -25.75 -8.20 -16.76
C LYS A 332 -25.81 -6.80 -16.17
N LYS A 333 -24.91 -6.50 -15.22
CA LYS A 333 -24.87 -5.23 -14.48
C LYS A 333 -23.50 -4.60 -14.54
N TYR A 334 -23.43 -3.29 -14.33
CA TYR A 334 -22.17 -2.58 -14.13
C TYR A 334 -21.62 -2.86 -12.73
N ILE A 335 -20.30 -2.92 -12.63
CA ILE A 335 -19.58 -2.77 -11.38
C ILE A 335 -19.02 -1.35 -11.30
N LYS A 336 -18.74 -0.87 -10.08
CA LYS A 336 -18.10 0.42 -9.84
C LYS A 336 -16.72 0.20 -9.24
N PHE A 337 -15.69 0.68 -9.90
CA PHE A 337 -14.34 0.61 -9.41
C PHE A 337 -13.59 1.90 -9.75
N LEU A 338 -13.04 2.57 -8.73
CA LEU A 338 -12.27 3.82 -8.86
C LEU A 338 -13.03 4.95 -9.59
N GLY A 339 -14.33 5.07 -9.36
CA GLY A 339 -15.15 6.10 -10.01
C GLY A 339 -15.65 5.75 -11.41
N TYR A 340 -15.21 4.63 -11.97
CA TYR A 340 -15.63 4.16 -13.29
C TYR A 340 -16.64 3.01 -13.21
N GLU A 341 -17.50 2.90 -14.23
CA GLU A 341 -18.45 1.81 -14.37
C GLU A 341 -18.00 0.84 -15.49
N PHE A 342 -17.91 -0.44 -15.14
CA PHE A 342 -17.50 -1.51 -16.07
C PHE A 342 -18.62 -2.50 -16.32
N LYS A 343 -18.77 -2.92 -17.59
CA LYS A 343 -19.68 -3.97 -18.01
C LYS A 343 -19.13 -4.73 -19.20
N MET A 344 -19.47 -6.01 -19.31
CA MET A 344 -19.24 -6.78 -20.53
C MET A 344 -20.48 -6.70 -21.41
N VAL A 345 -20.29 -6.23 -22.64
CA VAL A 345 -21.36 -6.15 -23.65
C VAL A 345 -21.12 -7.17 -24.76
N ARG A 346 -22.17 -7.62 -25.45
CA ARG A 346 -22.04 -8.50 -26.62
C ARG A 346 -21.21 -7.83 -27.70
N GLY A 347 -20.24 -8.55 -28.26
CA GLY A 347 -19.35 -7.99 -29.29
C GLY A 347 -18.51 -9.04 -29.98
N LYS A 348 -17.78 -8.64 -31.02
CA LYS A 348 -16.93 -9.53 -31.83
C LYS A 348 -15.64 -9.87 -31.06
N SER A 349 -15.70 -10.89 -30.24
CA SER A 349 -14.55 -11.50 -29.57
C SER A 349 -14.69 -13.03 -29.54
N ARG A 350 -13.62 -13.75 -29.24
CA ARG A 350 -13.62 -15.23 -29.13
C ARG A 350 -14.68 -15.73 -28.13
N ARG A 351 -15.04 -14.93 -27.13
CA ARG A 351 -16.04 -15.26 -26.10
C ARG A 351 -17.40 -14.57 -26.31
N GLY A 352 -17.56 -13.79 -27.37
CA GLY A 352 -18.78 -13.07 -27.69
C GLY A 352 -19.05 -11.84 -26.80
N TYR A 353 -18.09 -11.41 -26.00
CA TYR A 353 -18.18 -10.26 -25.12
C TYR A 353 -16.95 -9.37 -25.22
N ILE A 354 -17.16 -8.05 -25.12
CA ILE A 354 -16.09 -7.04 -25.07
C ILE A 354 -16.33 -6.14 -23.84
N PRO A 355 -15.28 -5.63 -23.19
CA PRO A 355 -15.43 -4.69 -22.07
C PRO A 355 -15.97 -3.34 -22.57
N ARG A 356 -16.77 -2.70 -21.74
CA ARG A 356 -17.23 -1.32 -21.89
C ARG A 356 -17.04 -0.60 -20.56
N THR A 357 -16.27 0.46 -20.58
CA THR A 357 -16.01 1.36 -19.43
C THR A 357 -16.69 2.70 -19.68
N ILE A 358 -17.33 3.27 -18.65
CA ILE A 358 -17.99 4.59 -18.65
C ILE A 358 -17.46 5.40 -17.49
#